data_aceced58842dd14de3a8572f3ac19efe
#
_entry.id   aceced58842dd14de3a8572f3ac19efe
#
_cell.length_a   1.000
_cell.length_b   1.000
_cell.length_c   1.000
_cell.angle_alpha   90.00
_cell.angle_beta   90.00
_cell.angle_gamma   90.00
#
_symmetry.space_group_name_H-M   'P 1'
#
loop_
_entity.id
_entity.type
_entity.pdbx_description
1 polymer ?
#
loop_
_entity_poly.entity_id
_entity_poly.type
_entity_poly.pdbx_seq_one_letter_code
_entity_poly.pdbx_strand_id
1 'polypeptide(L)'
;MENDYLERKEIGDYRITIERDDYAECPTKDWDMLGHFIWEFNDCPGEMRLSSDSDTEDLSCDPRSLEDALKDLVCKYVSQKNIIKYINSSECDDLFFEYSKSDKIWSLYSYDRRTDKRSEWPLLDLHPDEYHSFDFREEICDNLGEDDFKHLLYHYQKEIAFTEFSTSGYCQGDYADGIAYCDIERFKYLCDTDTKKWRERAVDAMNGESKILEKWMWGDVISFTLEKKVRFTKHYEDEEKTDVNTFEWEVVDSCYGFYDDADELMQMVIDENDLESKSAA
;
A
#
# COMPACT_ATOMS: atom_id res chain seq x y z
N MET A 1 29.40 8.41 20.17
CA MET A 1 28.06 8.71 19.64
C MET A 1 28.23 8.63 18.14
N GLU A 2 27.74 7.56 17.53
CA GLU A 2 27.59 7.47 16.08
C GLU A 2 26.62 8.56 15.68
N ASN A 3 26.90 9.25 14.57
CA ASN A 3 26.06 10.30 14.08
C ASN A 3 24.87 9.65 13.38
N ASP A 4 23.67 9.79 13.94
CA ASP A 4 22.40 9.21 13.43
C ASP A 4 21.84 9.94 12.19
N TYR A 5 22.63 10.82 11.54
CA TYR A 5 22.17 11.53 10.36
C TYR A 5 22.60 10.84 9.06
N LEU A 6 21.75 10.89 8.04
CA LEU A 6 22.05 10.40 6.70
C LEU A 6 23.00 11.33 5.97
N GLU A 7 22.72 12.62 6.03
CA GLU A 7 23.54 13.65 5.40
C GLU A 7 23.58 14.94 6.23
N ARG A 8 24.71 15.67 6.16
CA ARG A 8 24.87 16.98 6.80
C ARG A 8 25.71 17.90 5.95
N LYS A 9 25.26 19.14 5.77
CA LYS A 9 25.98 20.17 5.00
C LYS A 9 25.96 21.52 5.72
N GLU A 10 27.12 22.20 5.75
CA GLU A 10 27.23 23.58 6.25
C GLU A 10 27.46 24.54 5.08
N ILE A 11 26.68 25.62 5.03
CA ILE A 11 26.75 26.66 4.00
C ILE A 11 26.72 28.01 4.69
N GLY A 12 27.90 28.65 4.79
CA GLY A 12 28.05 29.92 5.51
C GLY A 12 27.73 29.77 7.01
N ASP A 13 26.75 30.52 7.50
CA ASP A 13 26.27 30.44 8.88
C ASP A 13 25.06 29.49 9.04
N TYR A 14 24.78 28.63 8.06
CA TYR A 14 23.68 27.67 8.09
C TYR A 14 24.20 26.22 8.09
N ARG A 15 23.43 25.33 8.71
CA ARG A 15 23.65 23.90 8.72
C ARG A 15 22.36 23.18 8.41
N ILE A 16 22.39 22.28 7.44
CA ILE A 16 21.27 21.37 7.12
C ILE A 16 21.67 19.98 7.60
N THR A 17 20.76 19.31 8.25
CA THR A 17 20.91 17.91 8.65
C THR A 17 19.71 17.15 8.10
N ILE A 18 19.96 16.04 7.40
CA ILE A 18 18.95 15.08 6.93
C ILE A 18 19.03 13.83 7.81
N GLU A 19 17.91 13.43 8.36
CA GLU A 19 17.78 12.29 9.27
C GLU A 19 16.64 11.38 8.84
N ARG A 20 16.61 10.13 9.30
CA ARG A 20 15.43 9.28 9.15
C ARG A 20 14.30 9.81 10.01
N ASP A 21 13.09 9.70 9.49
CA ASP A 21 11.88 10.03 10.23
C ASP A 21 11.27 8.73 10.83
N ASP A 22 11.74 8.38 12.02
CA ASP A 22 11.30 7.18 12.73
C ASP A 22 9.83 7.26 13.23
N TYR A 23 9.18 8.41 13.06
CA TYR A 23 7.82 8.68 13.51
C TYR A 23 6.85 8.96 12.36
N ALA A 24 7.27 8.72 11.13
CA ALA A 24 6.42 8.92 9.97
C ALA A 24 5.12 8.09 10.08
N GLU A 25 3.99 8.76 9.97
CA GLU A 25 2.68 8.10 9.96
C GLU A 25 2.47 7.34 8.65
N CYS A 26 1.63 6.30 8.70
CA CYS A 26 1.34 5.49 7.52
C CYS A 26 0.61 6.33 6.45
N PRO A 27 1.11 6.37 5.21
CA PRO A 27 0.50 7.17 4.15
C PRO A 27 -0.97 6.84 3.88
N THR A 28 -1.39 5.60 4.11
CA THR A 28 -2.80 5.20 3.90
C THR A 28 -3.74 5.84 4.91
N LYS A 29 -3.23 6.32 6.06
CA LYS A 29 -4.02 6.97 7.12
C LYS A 29 -3.91 8.49 7.09
N ASP A 30 -2.79 9.00 6.65
CA ASP A 30 -2.47 10.43 6.77
C ASP A 30 -2.68 11.19 5.44
N TRP A 31 -2.67 10.48 4.31
CA TRP A 31 -2.79 11.06 2.99
C TRP A 31 -4.05 10.61 2.26
N ASP A 32 -4.58 11.48 1.40
CA ASP A 32 -5.66 11.16 0.46
C ASP A 32 -5.11 10.29 -0.70
N MET A 33 -4.64 9.08 -0.39
CA MET A 33 -4.22 8.13 -1.44
C MET A 33 -5.41 7.72 -2.31
N LEU A 34 -5.16 7.53 -3.60
CA LEU A 34 -6.19 7.07 -4.54
C LEU A 34 -6.57 5.62 -4.27
N GLY A 35 -5.58 4.76 -4.02
CA GLY A 35 -5.78 3.35 -3.75
C GLY A 35 -6.21 3.05 -2.32
N HIS A 36 -7.11 2.07 -2.16
CA HIS A 36 -7.23 1.33 -0.91
C HIS A 36 -6.16 0.25 -0.92
N PHE A 37 -5.22 0.30 0.01
CA PHE A 37 -4.07 -0.60 0.09
C PHE A 37 -4.26 -1.65 1.17
N ILE A 38 -4.12 -2.92 0.82
CA ILE A 38 -4.21 -4.06 1.73
C ILE A 38 -2.97 -4.92 1.51
N TRP A 39 -2.24 -5.24 2.59
CA TRP A 39 -0.99 -5.99 2.47
C TRP A 39 -0.68 -6.85 3.67
N GLU A 40 0.12 -7.88 3.43
CA GLU A 40 0.67 -8.77 4.42
C GLU A 40 2.18 -8.61 4.51
N PHE A 41 2.72 -8.75 5.73
CA PHE A 41 4.14 -8.82 5.96
C PHE A 41 4.59 -10.25 6.22
N ASN A 42 5.77 -10.60 5.70
CA ASN A 42 6.56 -11.70 6.16
C ASN A 42 7.71 -11.16 7.03
N ASP A 43 7.46 -11.00 8.33
CA ASP A 43 8.42 -10.43 9.28
C ASP A 43 9.20 -11.48 10.09
N CYS A 44 9.01 -12.78 9.78
CA CYS A 44 9.79 -13.88 10.35
C CYS A 44 9.47 -15.19 9.62
N PRO A 45 10.39 -16.14 9.52
CA PRO A 45 10.14 -17.34 8.73
C PRO A 45 8.94 -18.11 9.28
N GLY A 46 7.79 -17.98 8.65
CA GLY A 46 6.69 -18.87 8.84
C GLY A 46 5.27 -18.35 8.73
N GLU A 47 4.95 -17.11 8.95
CA GLU A 47 3.54 -16.66 8.88
C GLU A 47 3.42 -15.27 8.24
N MET A 48 2.70 -15.20 7.13
CA MET A 48 2.20 -13.93 6.59
C MET A 48 1.12 -13.38 7.52
N ARG A 49 1.15 -12.09 7.79
CA ARG A 49 0.14 -11.41 8.62
C ARG A 49 -0.33 -10.16 7.93
N LEU A 50 -1.66 -10.01 7.89
CA LEU A 50 -2.27 -8.78 7.41
C LEU A 50 -1.83 -7.62 8.29
N SER A 51 -1.39 -6.53 7.65
CA SER A 51 -0.99 -5.33 8.36
C SER A 51 -2.20 -4.66 9.01
N SER A 52 -2.04 -4.18 10.25
CA SER A 52 -3.03 -3.35 10.94
C SER A 52 -3.22 -1.97 10.29
N ASP A 53 -2.31 -1.59 9.42
CA ASP A 53 -2.34 -0.33 8.67
C ASP A 53 -2.99 -0.46 7.29
N SER A 54 -3.40 -1.70 6.91
CA SER A 54 -4.18 -1.95 5.71
C SER A 54 -5.53 -1.20 5.75
N ASP A 55 -5.91 -0.64 4.61
CA ASP A 55 -7.21 0.04 4.44
C ASP A 55 -8.30 -1.00 4.13
N THR A 56 -8.97 -1.46 5.15
CA THR A 56 -10.03 -2.49 5.07
C THR A 56 -11.44 -1.94 5.30
N GLU A 57 -11.60 -0.61 5.44
CA GLU A 57 -12.87 0.03 5.80
C GLU A 57 -14.00 -0.26 4.79
N ASP A 58 -13.65 -0.40 3.52
CA ASP A 58 -14.62 -0.67 2.44
C ASP A 58 -14.99 -2.15 2.27
N LEU A 59 -14.34 -3.04 3.02
CA LEU A 59 -14.63 -4.48 2.96
C LEU A 59 -15.86 -4.81 3.81
N SER A 60 -16.58 -5.85 3.39
CA SER A 60 -17.79 -6.31 4.09
C SER A 60 -17.47 -7.16 5.32
N CYS A 61 -16.25 -7.70 5.39
CA CYS A 61 -15.73 -8.49 6.50
C CYS A 61 -14.49 -7.81 7.11
N ASP A 62 -14.09 -8.27 8.28
CA ASP A 62 -12.79 -7.96 8.88
C ASP A 62 -11.80 -9.06 8.41
N PRO A 63 -11.02 -8.84 7.33
CA PRO A 63 -10.18 -9.87 6.75
C PRO A 63 -9.03 -10.22 7.70
N ARG A 64 -8.67 -11.50 7.73
CA ARG A 64 -7.53 -12.00 8.51
C ARG A 64 -6.30 -12.25 7.65
N SER A 65 -6.52 -12.31 6.34
CA SER A 65 -5.50 -12.54 5.33
C SER A 65 -5.78 -11.75 4.06
N LEU A 66 -4.78 -11.64 3.21
CA LEU A 66 -4.94 -11.06 1.87
C LEU A 66 -5.96 -11.86 1.04
N GLU A 67 -5.97 -13.19 1.21
CA GLU A 67 -6.94 -14.07 0.54
C GLU A 67 -8.38 -13.75 0.96
N ASP A 68 -8.64 -13.51 2.27
CA ASP A 68 -9.97 -13.08 2.75
C ASP A 68 -10.40 -11.77 2.11
N ALA A 69 -9.48 -10.79 2.02
CA ALA A 69 -9.75 -9.51 1.39
C ALA A 69 -10.05 -9.65 -0.11
N LEU A 70 -9.29 -10.47 -0.83
CA LEU A 70 -9.51 -10.76 -2.25
C LEU A 70 -10.86 -11.44 -2.48
N LYS A 71 -11.22 -12.42 -1.63
CA LYS A 71 -12.53 -13.08 -1.66
C LYS A 71 -13.67 -12.06 -1.51
N ASP A 72 -13.57 -11.16 -0.52
CA ASP A 72 -14.59 -10.13 -0.31
C ASP A 72 -14.74 -9.20 -1.52
N LEU A 73 -13.62 -8.75 -2.10
CA LEU A 73 -13.63 -7.94 -3.32
C LEU A 73 -14.29 -8.67 -4.50
N VAL A 74 -14.03 -9.97 -4.68
CA VAL A 74 -14.70 -10.80 -5.70
C VAL A 74 -16.19 -10.86 -5.42
N CYS A 75 -16.61 -11.13 -4.19
CA CYS A 75 -18.02 -11.17 -3.81
C CYS A 75 -18.73 -9.81 -4.02
N LYS A 76 -18.02 -8.71 -3.82
CA LYS A 76 -18.54 -7.34 -4.00
C LYS A 76 -18.62 -6.93 -5.47
N TYR A 77 -17.58 -7.16 -6.27
CA TYR A 77 -17.42 -6.57 -7.59
C TYR A 77 -17.54 -7.53 -8.78
N VAL A 78 -17.50 -8.85 -8.56
CA VAL A 78 -17.66 -9.83 -9.65
C VAL A 78 -19.07 -10.42 -9.61
N SER A 79 -19.77 -10.35 -10.73
CA SER A 79 -21.13 -10.93 -10.81
C SER A 79 -21.07 -12.45 -10.71
N GLN A 80 -22.09 -13.06 -10.07
CA GLN A 80 -22.26 -14.52 -10.01
C GLN A 80 -22.09 -15.19 -11.38
N LYS A 81 -22.67 -14.59 -12.44
CA LYS A 81 -22.53 -15.09 -13.81
C LYS A 81 -21.09 -15.16 -14.28
N ASN A 82 -20.27 -14.20 -13.88
CA ASN A 82 -18.86 -14.15 -14.26
C ASN A 82 -18.03 -15.16 -13.47
N ILE A 83 -18.34 -15.36 -12.18
CA ILE A 83 -17.69 -16.42 -11.38
C ILE A 83 -17.98 -17.80 -11.98
N ILE A 84 -19.25 -18.10 -12.29
CA ILE A 84 -19.64 -19.36 -12.92
C ILE A 84 -18.97 -19.52 -14.30
N LYS A 85 -18.90 -18.43 -15.08
CA LYS A 85 -18.21 -18.46 -16.37
C LYS A 85 -16.74 -18.78 -16.23
N TYR A 86 -16.06 -18.20 -15.24
CA TYR A 86 -14.66 -18.47 -14.94
C TYR A 86 -14.45 -19.94 -14.56
N ILE A 87 -15.20 -20.44 -13.57
CA ILE A 87 -15.12 -21.85 -13.13
C ILE A 87 -15.28 -22.83 -14.30
N ASN A 88 -16.19 -22.54 -15.26
CA ASN A 88 -16.42 -23.37 -16.42
C ASN A 88 -15.52 -23.04 -17.62
N SER A 89 -14.55 -22.15 -17.46
CA SER A 89 -13.57 -21.82 -18.50
C SER A 89 -12.35 -22.74 -18.44
N SER A 90 -11.44 -22.64 -19.41
CA SER A 90 -10.16 -23.34 -19.36
C SER A 90 -9.14 -22.71 -18.42
N GLU A 91 -9.50 -21.64 -17.74
CA GLU A 91 -8.64 -20.88 -16.84
C GLU A 91 -8.74 -21.37 -15.38
N CYS A 92 -9.85 -22.05 -15.02
CA CYS A 92 -10.04 -22.73 -13.74
C CYS A 92 -9.81 -24.24 -13.95
N ASP A 93 -8.78 -24.80 -13.35
CA ASP A 93 -8.35 -26.17 -13.66
C ASP A 93 -9.04 -27.27 -12.82
N ASP A 94 -9.53 -26.93 -11.62
CA ASP A 94 -9.91 -27.93 -10.62
C ASP A 94 -11.40 -28.00 -10.33
N LEU A 95 -12.23 -27.12 -10.91
CA LEU A 95 -13.63 -27.00 -10.59
C LEU A 95 -14.52 -27.01 -11.86
N PHE A 96 -15.75 -27.49 -11.68
CA PHE A 96 -16.80 -27.45 -12.68
C PHE A 96 -18.15 -27.18 -12.05
N PHE A 97 -18.94 -26.28 -12.64
CA PHE A 97 -20.21 -25.83 -12.11
C PHE A 97 -21.36 -26.17 -13.07
N GLU A 98 -22.36 -26.91 -12.60
CA GLU A 98 -23.49 -27.39 -13.40
C GLU A 98 -24.83 -26.99 -12.78
N TYR A 99 -25.81 -26.69 -13.63
CA TYR A 99 -27.18 -26.44 -13.21
C TYR A 99 -28.10 -27.58 -13.60
N SER A 100 -28.69 -28.26 -12.61
CA SER A 100 -29.76 -29.24 -12.81
C SER A 100 -31.11 -28.55 -12.99
N LYS A 101 -31.69 -28.64 -14.17
CA LYS A 101 -33.03 -28.07 -14.45
C LYS A 101 -34.14 -28.81 -13.74
N SER A 102 -33.97 -30.14 -13.50
CA SER A 102 -34.98 -30.99 -12.83
C SER A 102 -35.12 -30.61 -11.36
N ASP A 103 -33.99 -30.40 -10.70
CA ASP A 103 -33.92 -30.19 -9.27
C ASP A 103 -33.79 -28.71 -8.89
N LYS A 104 -33.55 -27.87 -9.89
CA LYS A 104 -33.31 -26.43 -9.77
C LYS A 104 -32.11 -26.12 -8.82
N ILE A 105 -31.08 -26.92 -8.91
CA ILE A 105 -29.89 -26.85 -8.05
C ILE A 105 -28.69 -26.53 -8.91
N TRP A 106 -27.80 -25.68 -8.38
CA TRP A 106 -26.45 -25.51 -8.86
C TRP A 106 -25.52 -26.43 -8.08
N SER A 107 -24.72 -27.23 -8.79
CA SER A 107 -23.78 -28.16 -8.16
C SER A 107 -22.35 -27.86 -8.60
N LEU A 108 -21.46 -27.70 -7.63
CA LEU A 108 -20.02 -27.52 -7.83
C LEU A 108 -19.33 -28.87 -7.67
N TYR A 109 -18.49 -29.24 -8.61
CA TYR A 109 -17.73 -30.48 -8.62
C TYR A 109 -16.23 -30.21 -8.68
N SER A 110 -15.45 -31.06 -8.02
CA SER A 110 -14.03 -31.17 -8.35
C SER A 110 -13.88 -31.74 -9.76
N TYR A 111 -12.97 -31.18 -10.55
CA TYR A 111 -12.81 -31.54 -11.95
C TYR A 111 -11.32 -31.64 -12.32
N ASP A 112 -10.94 -32.81 -12.86
CA ASP A 112 -9.59 -33.02 -13.40
C ASP A 112 -9.62 -32.88 -14.93
N ARG A 113 -9.14 -31.76 -15.43
CA ARG A 113 -9.11 -31.44 -16.87
C ARG A 113 -8.20 -32.39 -17.66
N ARG A 114 -7.17 -32.98 -17.03
CA ARG A 114 -6.24 -33.90 -17.72
C ARG A 114 -6.90 -35.22 -18.07
N THR A 115 -7.80 -35.67 -17.21
CA THR A 115 -8.54 -36.91 -17.39
C THR A 115 -9.97 -36.70 -17.87
N ASP A 116 -10.42 -35.43 -18.00
CA ASP A 116 -11.80 -35.04 -18.33
C ASP A 116 -12.82 -35.73 -17.41
N LYS A 117 -12.50 -35.75 -16.10
CA LYS A 117 -13.34 -36.40 -15.10
C LYS A 117 -13.71 -35.44 -13.99
N ARG A 118 -15.00 -35.45 -13.65
CA ARG A 118 -15.51 -34.81 -12.44
C ARG A 118 -15.65 -35.83 -11.29
N SER A 119 -15.69 -35.34 -10.06
CA SER A 119 -16.04 -36.12 -8.90
C SER A 119 -17.44 -36.73 -9.03
N GLU A 120 -17.66 -37.89 -8.44
CA GLU A 120 -18.97 -38.56 -8.44
C GLU A 120 -20.00 -37.75 -7.64
N TRP A 121 -19.53 -37.13 -6.56
CA TRP A 121 -20.36 -36.31 -5.66
C TRP A 121 -19.99 -34.85 -5.77
N PRO A 122 -20.99 -33.93 -5.72
CA PRO A 122 -20.70 -32.50 -5.68
C PRO A 122 -19.97 -32.09 -4.39
N LEU A 123 -19.12 -31.08 -4.48
CA LEU A 123 -18.53 -30.44 -3.32
C LEU A 123 -19.56 -29.54 -2.61
N LEU A 124 -20.46 -28.95 -3.40
CA LEU A 124 -21.44 -27.99 -2.94
C LEU A 124 -22.71 -28.08 -3.81
N ASP A 125 -23.88 -28.07 -3.18
CA ASP A 125 -25.19 -27.93 -3.84
C ASP A 125 -25.86 -26.66 -3.35
N LEU A 126 -26.23 -25.78 -4.28
CA LEU A 126 -26.82 -24.48 -4.00
C LEU A 126 -28.22 -24.35 -4.62
N HIS A 127 -29.20 -24.08 -3.78
CA HIS A 127 -30.56 -23.77 -4.19
C HIS A 127 -30.73 -22.25 -4.39
N PRO A 128 -30.94 -21.74 -5.61
CA PRO A 128 -31.02 -20.30 -5.86
C PRO A 128 -32.06 -19.56 -5.04
N ASP A 129 -33.13 -20.26 -4.62
CA ASP A 129 -34.23 -19.70 -3.83
C ASP A 129 -33.89 -19.56 -2.33
N GLU A 130 -32.80 -20.15 -1.86
CA GLU A 130 -32.41 -20.21 -0.45
C GLU A 130 -31.32 -19.18 -0.09
N TYR A 131 -30.63 -18.65 -1.08
CA TYR A 131 -29.52 -17.73 -0.89
C TYR A 131 -29.78 -16.36 -1.50
N HIS A 132 -29.42 -15.32 -0.77
CA HIS A 132 -29.22 -13.99 -1.37
C HIS A 132 -28.02 -14.01 -2.33
N SER A 133 -28.00 -13.10 -3.29
CA SER A 133 -26.97 -13.12 -4.35
C SER A 133 -25.53 -12.96 -3.83
N PHE A 134 -25.34 -12.37 -2.66
CA PHE A 134 -24.04 -12.24 -1.99
C PHE A 134 -23.65 -13.57 -1.35
N ASP A 135 -24.52 -14.14 -0.53
CA ASP A 135 -24.27 -15.40 0.17
C ASP A 135 -23.98 -16.55 -0.82
N PHE A 136 -24.68 -16.56 -1.95
CA PHE A 136 -24.44 -17.52 -3.03
C PHE A 136 -23.03 -17.38 -3.63
N ARG A 137 -22.53 -16.16 -3.79
CA ARG A 137 -21.15 -15.93 -4.27
C ARG A 137 -20.12 -16.35 -3.24
N GLU A 138 -20.36 -16.03 -1.98
CA GLU A 138 -19.48 -16.37 -0.88
C GLU A 138 -19.27 -17.88 -0.76
N GLU A 139 -20.35 -18.67 -0.79
CA GLU A 139 -20.30 -20.14 -0.76
C GLU A 139 -19.51 -20.74 -1.94
N ILE A 140 -19.65 -20.16 -3.14
CA ILE A 140 -18.84 -20.61 -4.29
C ILE A 140 -17.37 -20.24 -4.06
N CYS A 141 -17.10 -19.02 -3.62
CA CYS A 141 -15.76 -18.51 -3.41
C CYS A 141 -14.99 -19.27 -2.31
N ASP A 142 -15.66 -19.92 -1.36
CA ASP A 142 -15.03 -20.79 -0.37
C ASP A 142 -14.26 -21.98 -0.98
N ASN A 143 -14.49 -22.25 -2.25
CA ASN A 143 -13.82 -23.31 -2.99
C ASN A 143 -12.77 -22.79 -4.01
N LEU A 144 -12.55 -21.49 -4.05
CA LEU A 144 -11.55 -20.82 -4.89
C LEU A 144 -10.35 -20.40 -4.03
N GLY A 145 -9.22 -20.22 -4.66
CA GLY A 145 -8.01 -19.75 -4.00
C GLY A 145 -7.60 -18.33 -4.44
N GLU A 146 -6.52 -17.85 -3.87
CA GLU A 146 -5.98 -16.50 -4.09
C GLU A 146 -5.74 -16.19 -5.58
N ASP A 147 -5.15 -17.12 -6.33
CA ASP A 147 -4.87 -16.95 -7.76
C ASP A 147 -6.16 -16.82 -8.57
N ASP A 148 -7.21 -17.58 -8.20
CA ASP A 148 -8.54 -17.49 -8.82
C ASP A 148 -9.17 -16.12 -8.57
N PHE A 149 -9.06 -15.60 -7.34
CA PHE A 149 -9.60 -14.28 -6.98
C PHE A 149 -8.91 -13.17 -7.74
N LYS A 150 -7.58 -13.19 -7.83
CA LYS A 150 -6.79 -12.25 -8.61
C LYS A 150 -7.20 -12.28 -10.08
N HIS A 151 -7.31 -13.47 -10.66
CA HIS A 151 -7.75 -13.65 -12.05
C HIS A 151 -9.15 -13.07 -12.29
N LEU A 152 -10.10 -13.33 -11.38
CA LEU A 152 -11.45 -12.80 -11.44
C LEU A 152 -11.47 -11.26 -11.38
N LEU A 153 -10.70 -10.66 -10.51
CA LEU A 153 -10.60 -9.21 -10.37
C LEU A 153 -9.94 -8.55 -11.60
N TYR A 154 -8.94 -9.17 -12.20
CA TYR A 154 -8.30 -8.63 -13.42
C TYR A 154 -9.20 -8.73 -14.66
N HIS A 155 -9.92 -9.83 -14.84
CA HIS A 155 -10.52 -10.15 -16.14
C HIS A 155 -12.04 -10.12 -16.18
N TYR A 156 -12.71 -10.28 -15.02
CA TYR A 156 -14.15 -10.51 -14.97
C TYR A 156 -14.98 -9.39 -14.33
N GLN A 157 -14.35 -8.39 -13.71
CA GLN A 157 -15.01 -7.20 -13.19
C GLN A 157 -14.66 -5.94 -14.02
N LYS A 158 -15.47 -4.87 -13.86
CA LYS A 158 -15.27 -3.58 -14.56
C LYS A 158 -15.51 -2.37 -13.67
N GLU A 159 -15.82 -2.58 -12.41
CA GLU A 159 -16.27 -1.55 -11.48
C GLU A 159 -15.12 -0.90 -10.74
N ILE A 160 -14.00 -1.63 -10.57
CA ILE A 160 -12.80 -1.13 -9.93
C ILE A 160 -11.57 -1.16 -10.84
N ALA A 161 -10.60 -0.30 -10.57
CA ALA A 161 -9.22 -0.49 -10.94
C ALA A 161 -8.57 -1.36 -9.87
N PHE A 162 -7.73 -2.31 -10.27
CA PHE A 162 -7.10 -3.28 -9.37
C PHE A 162 -5.66 -3.51 -9.81
N THR A 163 -4.74 -3.59 -8.86
CA THR A 163 -3.34 -3.94 -9.09
C THR A 163 -2.77 -4.67 -7.89
N GLU A 164 -1.71 -5.44 -8.10
CA GLU A 164 -0.90 -6.07 -7.07
C GLU A 164 0.39 -5.30 -6.92
N PHE A 165 0.98 -5.36 -5.73
CA PHE A 165 2.34 -4.89 -5.50
C PHE A 165 3.08 -5.86 -4.58
N SER A 166 4.39 -5.89 -4.73
CA SER A 166 5.29 -6.65 -3.88
C SER A 166 6.52 -5.80 -3.61
N THR A 167 7.01 -5.82 -2.41
CA THR A 167 8.17 -5.06 -1.98
C THR A 167 9.08 -5.90 -1.08
N SER A 168 10.36 -5.60 -1.07
CA SER A 168 11.37 -6.35 -0.32
C SER A 168 12.09 -5.43 0.66
N GLY A 169 12.20 -5.88 1.92
CA GLY A 169 12.95 -5.19 2.94
C GLY A 169 14.47 -5.35 2.80
N TYR A 170 15.19 -4.72 3.71
CA TYR A 170 16.66 -4.76 3.74
C TYR A 170 17.23 -6.09 4.22
N CYS A 171 16.47 -6.85 5.00
CA CYS A 171 16.90 -8.15 5.48
C CYS A 171 16.48 -9.26 4.52
N GLN A 172 17.30 -10.29 4.40
CA GLN A 172 16.97 -11.42 3.56
C GLN A 172 15.74 -12.16 4.10
N GLY A 173 14.66 -12.16 3.35
CA GLY A 173 13.41 -12.80 3.70
C GLY A 173 12.32 -11.83 4.16
N ASP A 174 12.63 -10.55 4.37
CA ASP A 174 11.62 -9.54 4.63
C ASP A 174 10.97 -9.12 3.32
N TYR A 175 9.67 -9.29 3.21
CA TYR A 175 8.89 -8.81 2.07
C TYR A 175 7.45 -8.51 2.49
N ALA A 176 6.79 -7.71 1.70
CA ALA A 176 5.35 -7.50 1.80
C ALA A 176 4.71 -7.70 0.43
N ASP A 177 3.62 -8.44 0.41
CA ASP A 177 2.77 -8.62 -0.75
C ASP A 177 1.42 -7.98 -0.48
N GLY A 178 0.87 -7.30 -1.47
CA GLY A 178 -0.37 -6.58 -1.30
C GLY A 178 -1.13 -6.32 -2.59
N ILE A 179 -2.30 -5.76 -2.39
CA ILE A 179 -3.19 -5.31 -3.44
C ILE A 179 -3.57 -3.85 -3.24
N ALA A 180 -3.86 -3.18 -4.33
CA ALA A 180 -4.49 -1.88 -4.31
C ALA A 180 -5.69 -1.87 -5.25
N TYR A 181 -6.78 -1.20 -4.82
CA TYR A 181 -7.96 -1.03 -5.63
C TYR A 181 -8.57 0.36 -5.45
N CYS A 182 -9.30 0.79 -6.47
CA CYS A 182 -9.98 2.08 -6.48
C CYS A 182 -11.25 1.96 -7.30
N ASP A 183 -12.37 2.53 -6.83
CA ASP A 183 -13.56 2.67 -7.61
C ASP A 183 -13.61 3.98 -8.42
N ILE A 184 -14.58 4.10 -9.31
CA ILE A 184 -14.70 5.27 -10.20
C ILE A 184 -15.08 6.55 -9.44
N GLU A 185 -15.77 6.45 -8.31
CA GLU A 185 -16.23 7.64 -7.57
C GLU A 185 -15.04 8.24 -6.81
N ARG A 186 -14.20 7.41 -6.18
CA ARG A 186 -12.96 7.85 -5.56
C ARG A 186 -11.98 8.44 -6.58
N PHE A 187 -11.86 7.81 -7.76
CA PHE A 187 -11.05 8.37 -8.84
C PHE A 187 -11.50 9.77 -9.27
N LYS A 188 -12.83 9.98 -9.45
CA LYS A 188 -13.39 11.30 -9.80
C LYS A 188 -13.15 12.34 -8.70
N TYR A 189 -13.23 11.91 -7.46
CA TYR A 189 -13.05 12.81 -6.31
C TYR A 189 -11.61 13.30 -6.19
N LEU A 190 -10.63 12.39 -6.30
CA LEU A 190 -9.22 12.69 -6.03
C LEU A 190 -8.43 13.11 -7.27
N CYS A 191 -8.76 12.61 -8.45
CA CYS A 191 -7.92 12.83 -9.63
C CYS A 191 -8.55 13.74 -10.67
N ASP A 192 -9.68 13.33 -11.27
CA ASP A 192 -10.25 14.05 -12.41
C ASP A 192 -11.67 13.58 -12.73
N THR A 193 -12.49 14.51 -13.23
CA THR A 193 -13.82 14.22 -13.77
C THR A 193 -13.80 13.56 -15.16
N ASP A 194 -12.66 13.60 -15.88
CA ASP A 194 -12.49 12.84 -17.13
C ASP A 194 -12.27 11.36 -16.85
N THR A 195 -13.33 10.58 -17.04
CA THR A 195 -13.32 9.13 -16.79
C THR A 195 -12.80 8.31 -17.97
N LYS A 196 -12.29 8.95 -19.03
CA LYS A 196 -11.70 8.22 -20.16
C LYS A 196 -10.45 7.49 -19.72
N LYS A 197 -10.42 6.18 -19.91
CA LYS A 197 -9.32 5.31 -19.47
C LYS A 197 -9.02 5.41 -17.96
N TRP A 198 -10.03 5.71 -17.15
CA TRP A 198 -9.85 5.95 -15.74
C TRP A 198 -9.15 4.78 -14.99
N ARG A 199 -9.44 3.54 -15.36
CA ARG A 199 -8.84 2.37 -14.71
C ARG A 199 -7.33 2.26 -15.00
N GLU A 200 -6.88 2.50 -16.24
CA GLU A 200 -5.47 2.54 -16.59
C GLU A 200 -4.76 3.64 -15.77
N ARG A 201 -5.35 4.83 -15.73
CA ARG A 201 -4.82 5.98 -14.96
C ARG A 201 -4.82 5.73 -13.45
N ALA A 202 -5.85 5.08 -12.92
CA ALA A 202 -5.91 4.71 -11.52
C ALA A 202 -4.84 3.67 -11.16
N VAL A 203 -4.62 2.66 -12.00
CA VAL A 203 -3.55 1.67 -11.82
C VAL A 203 -2.18 2.36 -11.85
N ASP A 204 -1.94 3.27 -12.79
CA ASP A 204 -0.67 4.01 -12.87
C ASP A 204 -0.44 4.84 -11.59
N ALA A 205 -1.48 5.50 -11.08
CA ALA A 205 -1.42 6.27 -9.84
C ALA A 205 -1.15 5.37 -8.61
N MET A 206 -1.92 4.29 -8.45
CA MET A 206 -1.73 3.32 -7.36
C MET A 206 -0.34 2.68 -7.37
N ASN A 207 0.22 2.41 -8.56
CA ASN A 207 1.62 1.95 -8.68
C ASN A 207 2.65 3.01 -8.28
N GLY A 208 2.31 4.30 -8.42
CA GLY A 208 3.12 5.39 -7.86
C GLY A 208 3.02 5.45 -6.34
N GLU A 209 1.81 5.35 -5.81
CA GLU A 209 1.51 5.35 -4.38
C GLU A 209 2.11 4.14 -3.65
N SER A 210 2.14 2.96 -4.29
CA SER A 210 2.76 1.76 -3.70
C SER A 210 4.26 1.95 -3.42
N LYS A 211 4.97 2.76 -4.21
CA LYS A 211 6.38 3.09 -3.95
C LYS A 211 6.57 4.00 -2.74
N ILE A 212 5.61 4.89 -2.50
CA ILE A 212 5.59 5.73 -1.30
C ILE A 212 5.35 4.84 -0.08
N LEU A 213 4.37 3.94 -0.17
CA LEU A 213 4.07 2.97 0.86
C LEU A 213 5.27 2.05 1.15
N GLU A 214 5.99 1.61 0.10
CA GLU A 214 7.22 0.83 0.21
C GLU A 214 8.29 1.57 1.03
N LYS A 215 8.57 2.84 0.71
CA LYS A 215 9.54 3.65 1.46
C LYS A 215 9.14 3.78 2.95
N TRP A 216 7.85 3.97 3.23
CA TRP A 216 7.35 4.01 4.59
C TRP A 216 7.53 2.65 5.32
N MET A 217 7.14 1.55 4.69
CA MET A 217 7.24 0.19 5.25
C MET A 217 8.67 -0.15 5.70
N TRP A 218 9.66 0.31 4.94
CA TRP A 218 11.07 -0.01 5.19
C TRP A 218 11.84 1.11 5.90
N GLY A 219 11.14 2.14 6.37
CA GLY A 219 11.74 3.23 7.15
C GLY A 219 12.63 4.15 6.33
N ASP A 220 12.34 4.32 5.04
CA ASP A 220 13.05 5.23 4.13
C ASP A 220 12.37 6.60 4.03
N VAL A 221 11.62 6.98 5.06
CA VAL A 221 11.10 8.33 5.21
C VAL A 221 12.16 9.18 5.88
N ILE A 222 12.34 10.40 5.39
CA ILE A 222 13.38 11.30 5.86
C ILE A 222 12.82 12.66 6.30
N SER A 223 13.60 13.37 7.08
CA SER A 223 13.31 14.71 7.58
C SER A 223 14.51 15.61 7.41
N PHE A 224 14.27 16.92 7.45
CA PHE A 224 15.38 17.87 7.54
C PHE A 224 15.25 18.78 8.75
N THR A 225 16.42 19.25 9.21
CA THR A 225 16.55 20.34 10.17
C THR A 225 17.53 21.37 9.61
N LEU A 226 17.05 22.61 9.43
CA LEU A 226 17.85 23.75 9.07
C LEU A 226 18.17 24.58 10.31
N GLU A 227 19.44 24.79 10.58
CA GLU A 227 19.92 25.55 11.73
C GLU A 227 20.76 26.75 11.28
N LYS A 228 20.73 27.82 12.08
CA LYS A 228 21.56 29.00 11.89
C LYS A 228 22.52 29.19 13.05
N LYS A 229 23.75 29.52 12.72
CA LYS A 229 24.80 29.81 13.68
C LYS A 229 24.59 31.18 14.34
N VAL A 230 24.23 31.19 15.60
CA VAL A 230 24.06 32.41 16.39
C VAL A 230 25.24 32.58 17.31
N ARG A 231 25.89 33.72 17.20
CA ARG A 231 27.07 34.06 17.99
C ARG A 231 26.67 34.88 19.20
N PHE A 232 27.21 34.53 20.35
CA PHE A 232 27.00 35.28 21.59
C PHE A 232 28.26 35.25 22.46
N THR A 233 28.33 36.23 23.40
CA THR A 233 29.40 36.27 24.39
C THR A 233 28.91 35.63 25.68
N LYS A 234 29.57 34.57 26.09
CA LYS A 234 29.31 33.91 27.39
C LYS A 234 30.04 34.68 28.47
N HIS A 235 29.27 35.39 29.30
CA HIS A 235 29.79 36.07 30.48
C HIS A 235 29.87 35.12 31.66
N TYR A 236 30.99 35.13 32.36
CA TYR A 236 31.15 34.35 33.59
C TYR A 236 31.09 35.29 34.82
N GLU A 237 30.37 34.89 35.83
CA GLU A 237 30.29 35.66 37.12
C GLU A 237 31.59 35.58 37.93
N ASP A 238 32.52 34.73 37.55
CA ASP A 238 33.83 34.53 38.18
C ASP A 238 34.82 35.49 37.54
N GLU A 239 35.36 36.45 38.36
CA GLU A 239 36.30 37.45 37.92
C GLU A 239 37.62 36.87 37.37
N GLU A 240 37.93 35.60 37.64
CA GLU A 240 39.09 34.93 37.11
C GLU A 240 38.89 34.36 35.70
N LYS A 241 37.67 34.33 35.20
CA LYS A 241 37.32 33.81 33.85
C LYS A 241 37.06 34.94 32.90
N THR A 242 37.72 34.89 31.76
CA THR A 242 37.51 35.82 30.66
C THR A 242 36.22 35.47 29.88
N ASP A 243 35.45 36.47 29.52
CA ASP A 243 34.32 36.30 28.61
C ASP A 243 34.77 35.65 27.31
N VAL A 244 33.98 34.64 26.84
CA VAL A 244 34.33 33.87 25.65
C VAL A 244 33.26 34.07 24.59
N ASN A 245 33.68 34.52 23.41
CA ASN A 245 32.83 34.51 22.24
C ASN A 245 32.60 33.07 21.78
N THR A 246 31.36 32.63 21.74
CA THR A 246 30.95 31.29 21.34
C THR A 246 29.79 31.38 20.37
N PHE A 247 29.33 30.23 19.89
CA PHE A 247 28.15 30.15 19.06
C PHE A 247 27.30 28.92 19.45
N GLU A 248 26.03 29.01 19.12
CA GLU A 248 25.08 27.91 19.17
C GLU A 248 24.38 27.79 17.82
N TRP A 249 23.88 26.59 17.53
CA TRP A 249 23.03 26.37 16.38
C TRP A 249 21.58 26.48 16.83
N GLU A 250 20.84 27.39 16.23
CA GLU A 250 19.40 27.57 16.45
C GLU A 250 18.62 27.02 15.27
N VAL A 251 17.65 26.16 15.53
CA VAL A 251 16.73 25.64 14.52
C VAL A 251 15.91 26.81 13.95
N VAL A 252 15.97 27.00 12.67
CA VAL A 252 15.22 28.04 11.93
C VAL A 252 14.11 27.45 11.09
N ASP A 253 14.25 26.18 10.69
CA ASP A 253 13.23 25.44 9.97
C ASP A 253 13.42 23.94 10.14
N SER A 254 12.33 23.15 10.09
CA SER A 254 12.37 21.70 10.06
C SER A 254 11.09 21.15 9.46
N CYS A 255 11.21 20.08 8.71
CA CYS A 255 10.03 19.40 8.17
C CYS A 255 10.30 17.88 8.10
N TYR A 256 9.22 17.10 8.16
CA TYR A 256 9.22 15.66 8.30
C TYR A 256 8.39 15.04 7.16
N GLY A 257 8.51 13.73 6.97
CA GLY A 257 7.63 12.99 6.07
C GLY A 257 8.00 13.12 4.59
N PHE A 258 9.29 13.22 4.25
CA PHE A 258 9.76 13.24 2.85
C PHE A 258 10.07 11.83 2.35
N TYR A 259 9.64 11.56 1.13
CA TYR A 259 9.86 10.30 0.42
C TYR A 259 10.87 10.44 -0.72
N ASP A 260 11.59 11.55 -0.76
CA ASP A 260 12.65 11.83 -1.73
C ASP A 260 13.98 11.21 -1.27
N ASP A 261 15.01 11.27 -2.13
CA ASP A 261 16.35 10.90 -1.74
C ASP A 261 17.03 12.04 -0.94
N ALA A 262 17.95 11.69 -0.04
CA ALA A 262 18.58 12.68 0.86
C ALA A 262 19.28 13.82 0.10
N ASP A 263 19.94 13.51 -1.03
CA ASP A 263 20.59 14.51 -1.89
C ASP A 263 19.57 15.49 -2.51
N GLU A 264 18.40 14.98 -2.93
CA GLU A 264 17.33 15.78 -3.54
C GLU A 264 16.70 16.70 -2.50
N LEU A 265 16.40 16.17 -1.31
CA LEU A 265 15.89 16.96 -0.18
C LEU A 265 16.90 18.01 0.26
N MET A 266 18.19 17.68 0.35
CA MET A 266 19.26 18.63 0.67
C MET A 266 19.28 19.79 -0.32
N GLN A 267 19.20 19.50 -1.63
CA GLN A 267 19.22 20.55 -2.66
C GLN A 267 17.94 21.40 -2.61
N MET A 268 16.78 20.80 -2.37
CA MET A 268 15.51 21.52 -2.19
C MET A 268 15.61 22.53 -1.05
N VAL A 269 16.11 22.12 0.13
CA VAL A 269 16.27 23.02 1.29
C VAL A 269 17.23 24.17 0.98
N ILE A 270 18.33 23.92 0.25
CA ILE A 270 19.29 24.95 -0.18
C ILE A 270 18.61 25.98 -1.08
N ASP A 271 17.86 25.53 -2.07
CA ASP A 271 17.24 26.37 -3.08
C ASP A 271 16.09 27.21 -2.48
N GLU A 272 15.20 26.59 -1.70
CA GLU A 272 14.06 27.28 -1.06
C GLU A 272 14.49 28.37 -0.08
N ASN A 273 15.63 28.18 0.57
CA ASN A 273 16.17 29.13 1.54
C ASN A 273 17.20 30.09 0.96
N ASP A 274 17.51 30.05 -0.34
CA ASP A 274 18.53 30.87 -0.99
C ASP A 274 19.90 30.85 -0.25
N LEU A 275 20.31 29.68 0.26
CA LEU A 275 21.46 29.59 1.17
C LEU A 275 22.79 29.93 0.49
N GLU A 276 22.95 29.60 -0.79
CA GLU A 276 24.15 29.92 -1.55
C GLU A 276 24.33 31.44 -1.70
N SER A 277 23.27 32.20 -1.96
CA SER A 277 23.31 33.65 -2.08
C SER A 277 23.57 34.32 -0.73
N LYS A 278 23.00 33.80 0.35
CA LYS A 278 23.18 34.30 1.73
C LYS A 278 24.60 34.04 2.27
N SER A 279 25.27 32.99 1.78
CA SER A 279 26.66 32.71 2.17
C SER A 279 27.71 33.58 1.47
N ALA A 280 27.34 34.19 0.34
CA ALA A 280 28.22 35.06 -0.45
C ALA A 280 28.17 36.55 -0.03
N ALA A 281 27.29 36.92 0.87
CA ALA A 281 27.07 38.28 1.39
C ALA A 281 27.68 38.47 2.79
#